data_c7de980fe09b6e8993d15a4255d0daac
#
_entry.id   c7de980fe09b6e8993d15a4255d0daac
#
_cell.length_a   1.000
_cell.length_b   1.000
_cell.length_c   1.000
_cell.angle_alpha   90.00
_cell.angle_beta   90.00
_cell.angle_gamma   90.00
#
_symmetry.space_group_name_H-M   'P 1'
#
loop_
_entity.id
_entity.type
_entity.pdbx_description
1 polymer ?
#
loop_
_entity_poly.entity_id
_entity_poly.type
_entity_poly.pdbx_seq_one_letter_code
_entity_poly.pdbx_strand_id
1 'polypeptide(L)'
;KIQNPTSSVDQQTTVQIRNQIWDQYIKELILNNEFSNLGIDVTDDEFFELLQGSNVHPEISKVPAFQDPNTGQFDRSRIVGYLKNIDTDPTGEAKIRWISFQKYLLNQIKESKYNDLLQNSMYVTKLEAIERHAEKNYDVNFNCITVPFSYINDSLVSVSENEINDYYKENIEDYKQEESKD
;
A
#
# COMPACT_ATOMS: atom_id res chain seq x y z
N LYS A 1 23.27 5.41 -4.69
CA LYS A 1 24.66 5.76 -5.07
C LYS A 1 25.68 5.57 -3.94
N ILE A 2 25.28 5.22 -2.73
CA ILE A 2 26.21 5.16 -1.57
C ILE A 2 26.91 3.78 -1.44
N GLN A 3 26.45 2.76 -2.15
CA GLN A 3 27.03 1.40 -1.98
C GLN A 3 27.94 0.91 -3.10
N ASN A 4 28.04 1.59 -4.26
CA ASN A 4 29.03 1.23 -5.28
C ASN A 4 29.31 2.38 -6.26
N PRO A 5 30.31 3.22 -6.02
CA PRO A 5 30.61 4.39 -6.85
C PRO A 5 31.22 4.07 -8.22
N THR A 6 31.47 2.80 -8.57
CA THR A 6 32.15 2.37 -9.79
C THR A 6 31.29 1.63 -10.80
N SER A 7 30.03 1.30 -10.50
CA SER A 7 29.14 0.74 -11.52
C SER A 7 28.37 1.87 -12.22
N SER A 8 28.61 2.03 -13.52
CA SER A 8 27.73 2.85 -14.36
C SER A 8 26.34 2.24 -14.31
N VAL A 9 25.39 2.94 -13.67
CA VAL A 9 23.99 2.54 -13.67
C VAL A 9 23.52 2.64 -15.13
N ASP A 10 23.03 1.55 -15.70
CA ASP A 10 22.54 1.56 -17.07
C ASP A 10 21.26 2.41 -17.18
N GLN A 11 20.92 2.79 -18.41
CA GLN A 11 19.77 3.65 -18.66
C GLN A 11 18.46 3.01 -18.20
N GLN A 12 18.32 1.70 -18.34
CA GLN A 12 17.14 0.95 -17.95
C GLN A 12 16.95 0.93 -16.43
N THR A 13 18.03 0.67 -15.69
CA THR A 13 18.04 0.73 -14.22
C THR A 13 17.72 2.14 -13.72
N THR A 14 18.23 3.18 -14.40
CA THR A 14 17.91 4.57 -14.05
C THR A 14 16.42 4.88 -14.22
N VAL A 15 15.79 4.41 -15.30
CA VAL A 15 14.35 4.57 -15.54
C VAL A 15 13.54 3.83 -14.47
N GLN A 16 13.91 2.58 -14.15
CA GLN A 16 13.24 1.80 -13.11
C GLN A 16 13.29 2.48 -11.74
N ILE A 17 14.49 2.94 -11.33
CA ILE A 17 14.65 3.67 -10.05
C ILE A 17 13.81 4.94 -10.03
N ARG A 18 13.80 5.70 -11.13
CA ARG A 18 12.97 6.92 -11.22
C ARG A 18 11.49 6.62 -11.06
N ASN A 19 11.00 5.58 -11.76
CA ASN A 19 9.59 5.19 -11.66
C ASN A 19 9.25 4.70 -10.25
N GLN A 20 10.09 3.88 -9.62
CA GLN A 20 9.92 3.46 -8.23
C GLN A 20 9.84 4.66 -7.26
N ILE A 21 10.75 5.63 -7.39
CA ILE A 21 10.75 6.83 -6.55
C ILE A 21 9.49 7.65 -6.79
N TRP A 22 9.03 7.74 -8.04
CA TRP A 22 7.80 8.45 -8.39
C TRP A 22 6.58 7.79 -7.76
N ASP A 23 6.43 6.48 -7.93
CA ASP A 23 5.31 5.72 -7.37
C ASP A 23 5.30 5.81 -5.83
N GLN A 24 6.47 5.70 -5.20
CA GLN A 24 6.61 5.88 -3.76
C GLN A 24 6.22 7.29 -3.31
N TYR A 25 6.63 8.31 -4.05
CA TYR A 25 6.29 9.70 -3.75
C TYR A 25 4.77 9.97 -3.85
N ILE A 26 4.14 9.48 -4.91
CA ILE A 26 2.68 9.59 -5.09
C ILE A 26 1.94 8.84 -3.96
N LYS A 27 2.36 7.61 -3.64
CA LYS A 27 1.82 6.86 -2.50
C LYS A 27 1.94 7.66 -1.20
N GLU A 28 3.11 8.22 -0.91
CA GLU A 28 3.35 9.02 0.30
C GLU A 28 2.44 10.25 0.36
N LEU A 29 2.25 10.96 -0.76
CA LEU A 29 1.34 12.11 -0.82
C LEU A 29 -0.11 11.73 -0.53
N ILE A 30 -0.61 10.66 -1.16
CA ILE A 30 -1.97 10.18 -0.96
C ILE A 30 -2.17 9.76 0.50
N LEU A 31 -1.28 8.92 1.04
CA LEU A 31 -1.39 8.44 2.40
C LEU A 31 -1.28 9.55 3.44
N ASN A 32 -0.39 10.52 3.26
CA ASN A 32 -0.28 11.66 4.19
C ASN A 32 -1.56 12.50 4.21
N ASN A 33 -2.23 12.67 3.08
CA ASN A 33 -3.53 13.33 3.03
C ASN A 33 -4.59 12.53 3.81
N GLU A 34 -4.64 11.21 3.62
CA GLU A 34 -5.56 10.33 4.35
C GLU A 34 -5.26 10.32 5.86
N PHE A 35 -3.99 10.25 6.25
CA PHE A 35 -3.60 10.32 7.66
C PHE A 35 -4.06 11.62 8.31
N SER A 36 -3.94 12.74 7.61
CA SER A 36 -4.39 14.04 8.09
C SER A 36 -5.92 14.09 8.22
N ASN A 37 -6.66 13.58 7.23
CA ASN A 37 -8.12 13.55 7.23
C ASN A 37 -8.69 12.66 8.36
N LEU A 38 -8.01 11.55 8.65
CA LEU A 38 -8.44 10.58 9.68
C LEU A 38 -7.87 10.90 11.06
N GLY A 39 -7.00 11.89 11.19
CA GLY A 39 -6.32 12.21 12.45
C GLY A 39 -5.32 11.14 12.90
N ILE A 40 -4.77 10.36 11.96
CA ILE A 40 -3.75 9.34 12.25
C ILE A 40 -2.41 10.03 12.44
N ASP A 41 -1.93 10.01 13.67
CA ASP A 41 -0.61 10.54 14.02
C ASP A 41 0.09 9.63 15.04
N VAL A 42 1.36 9.91 15.32
CA VAL A 42 2.19 9.25 16.31
C VAL A 42 2.64 10.30 17.33
N THR A 43 2.20 10.16 18.56
CA THR A 43 2.58 11.08 19.62
C THR A 43 4.03 10.81 20.08
N ASP A 44 4.65 11.81 20.71
CA ASP A 44 6.01 11.67 21.25
C ASP A 44 6.10 10.54 22.29
N ASP A 45 5.08 10.41 23.16
CA ASP A 45 5.00 9.34 24.15
C ASP A 45 4.89 7.96 23.52
N GLU A 46 4.05 7.83 22.49
CA GLU A 46 3.92 6.58 21.73
C GLU A 46 5.22 6.23 21.02
N PHE A 47 5.84 7.22 20.36
CA PHE A 47 7.12 7.00 19.71
C PHE A 47 8.21 6.57 20.72
N PHE A 48 8.24 7.20 21.89
CA PHE A 48 9.15 6.83 22.96
C PHE A 48 8.95 5.38 23.43
N GLU A 49 7.70 4.94 23.64
CA GLU A 49 7.38 3.56 23.99
C GLU A 49 7.82 2.56 22.91
N LEU A 50 7.59 2.88 21.64
CA LEU A 50 8.01 2.05 20.52
C LEU A 50 9.53 2.03 20.34
N LEU A 51 10.23 3.09 20.77
CA LEU A 51 11.68 3.22 20.64
C LEU A 51 12.43 2.48 21.72
N GLN A 52 12.00 2.61 22.97
CA GLN A 52 12.75 2.10 24.14
C GLN A 52 11.88 1.66 25.32
N GLY A 53 10.57 1.53 25.11
CA GLY A 53 9.64 1.07 26.13
C GLY A 53 9.58 -0.44 26.27
N SER A 54 8.45 -0.93 26.77
CA SER A 54 8.20 -2.37 26.95
C SER A 54 7.85 -3.08 25.65
N ASN A 55 7.33 -2.34 24.66
CA ASN A 55 6.88 -2.87 23.37
C ASN A 55 7.66 -2.23 22.22
N VAL A 56 8.94 -2.55 22.14
CA VAL A 56 9.83 -1.98 21.11
C VAL A 56 9.42 -2.41 19.71
N HIS A 57 9.38 -1.45 18.79
CA HIS A 57 9.02 -1.71 17.39
C HIS A 57 10.00 -2.69 16.74
N PRO A 58 9.50 -3.68 15.94
CA PRO A 58 10.35 -4.71 15.33
C PRO A 58 11.49 -4.15 14.49
N GLU A 59 11.29 -3.05 13.77
CA GLU A 59 12.34 -2.42 12.97
C GLU A 59 13.49 -1.84 13.83
N ILE A 60 13.21 -1.45 15.06
CA ILE A 60 14.23 -0.99 16.02
C ILE A 60 14.99 -2.18 16.60
N SER A 61 14.26 -3.21 17.01
CA SER A 61 14.86 -4.40 17.60
C SER A 61 15.76 -5.19 16.63
N LYS A 62 15.51 -5.05 15.33
CA LYS A 62 16.35 -5.67 14.27
C LYS A 62 17.63 -4.91 13.95
N VAL A 63 17.78 -3.66 14.41
CA VAL A 63 19.00 -2.87 14.14
C VAL A 63 20.19 -3.48 14.89
N PRO A 64 21.25 -3.98 14.23
CA PRO A 64 22.35 -4.65 14.90
C PRO A 64 23.10 -3.78 15.93
N ALA A 65 23.13 -2.46 15.70
CA ALA A 65 23.74 -1.51 16.63
C ALA A 65 23.01 -1.44 17.99
N PHE A 66 21.73 -1.81 18.04
CA PHE A 66 20.88 -1.79 19.24
C PHE A 66 20.71 -3.18 19.87
N GLN A 67 21.40 -4.18 19.35
CA GLN A 67 21.39 -5.55 19.89
C GLN A 67 22.63 -5.83 20.72
N ASP A 68 22.46 -6.67 21.74
CA ASP A 68 23.59 -7.23 22.47
C ASP A 68 24.40 -8.17 21.58
N PRO A 69 25.71 -7.98 21.41
CA PRO A 69 26.55 -8.75 20.51
C PRO A 69 26.66 -10.24 20.88
N ASN A 70 26.36 -10.61 22.12
CA ASN A 70 26.46 -11.98 22.60
C ASN A 70 25.13 -12.74 22.45
N THR A 71 24.00 -12.07 22.64
CA THR A 71 22.68 -12.70 22.64
C THR A 71 21.86 -12.40 21.39
N GLY A 72 22.22 -11.35 20.62
CA GLY A 72 21.45 -10.88 19.47
C GLY A 72 20.09 -10.24 19.85
N GLN A 73 19.81 -10.09 21.15
CA GLN A 73 18.57 -9.49 21.61
C GLN A 73 18.70 -7.97 21.71
N PHE A 74 17.57 -7.29 21.59
CA PHE A 74 17.52 -5.84 21.74
C PHE A 74 18.00 -5.41 23.15
N ASP A 75 18.89 -4.42 23.17
CA ASP A 75 19.42 -3.83 24.40
C ASP A 75 19.09 -2.34 24.46
N ARG A 76 18.15 -2.00 25.34
CA ARG A 76 17.70 -0.62 25.57
C ARG A 76 18.85 0.33 25.92
N SER A 77 19.86 -0.13 26.63
CA SER A 77 20.99 0.73 27.05
C SER A 77 21.79 1.23 25.84
N ARG A 78 21.87 0.42 24.78
CA ARG A 78 22.58 0.75 23.54
C ARG A 78 21.89 1.86 22.76
N ILE A 79 20.57 1.81 22.59
CA ILE A 79 19.86 2.88 21.90
C ILE A 79 19.89 4.17 22.70
N VAL A 80 19.73 4.10 24.02
CA VAL A 80 19.88 5.28 24.91
C VAL A 80 21.28 5.88 24.81
N GLY A 81 22.31 5.02 24.81
CA GLY A 81 23.70 5.45 24.62
C GLY A 81 23.95 6.08 23.27
N TYR A 82 23.39 5.48 22.19
CA TYR A 82 23.46 6.03 20.85
C TYR A 82 22.84 7.43 20.76
N LEU A 83 21.63 7.60 21.29
CA LEU A 83 20.92 8.89 21.25
C LEU A 83 21.63 9.97 22.07
N LYS A 84 22.23 9.63 23.20
CA LYS A 84 23.01 10.59 24.02
C LYS A 84 24.26 11.08 23.27
N ASN A 85 24.86 10.21 22.46
CA ASN A 85 26.12 10.51 21.79
C ASN A 85 25.93 11.02 20.35
N ILE A 86 24.71 11.06 19.84
CA ILE A 86 24.42 11.40 18.44
C ILE A 86 24.87 12.83 18.09
N ASP A 87 24.78 13.77 19.02
CA ASP A 87 25.19 15.16 18.84
C ASP A 87 26.71 15.36 18.98
N THR A 88 27.43 14.33 19.47
CA THR A 88 28.89 14.38 19.63
C THR A 88 29.65 13.94 18.39
N ASP A 89 28.96 13.43 17.37
CA ASP A 89 29.56 13.05 16.09
C ASP A 89 30.04 14.31 15.32
N PRO A 90 31.35 14.46 15.14
CA PRO A 90 31.91 15.67 14.48
C PRO A 90 31.48 15.80 13.02
N THR A 91 31.10 14.70 12.39
CA THR A 91 30.67 14.69 10.98
C THR A 91 29.19 15.04 10.82
N GLY A 92 28.39 14.89 11.88
CA GLY A 92 26.94 15.05 11.86
C GLY A 92 26.19 13.93 11.09
N GLU A 93 26.91 12.97 10.52
CA GLU A 93 26.31 11.89 9.73
C GLU A 93 25.39 10.99 10.56
N ALA A 94 25.76 10.72 11.83
CA ALA A 94 24.93 9.91 12.72
C ALA A 94 23.56 10.55 12.94
N LYS A 95 23.52 11.88 13.11
CA LYS A 95 22.29 12.65 13.27
C LYS A 95 21.43 12.62 12.00
N ILE A 96 22.03 12.80 10.84
CA ILE A 96 21.31 12.74 9.54
C ILE A 96 20.70 11.35 9.33
N ARG A 97 21.47 10.29 9.59
CA ARG A 97 20.99 8.90 9.52
C ARG A 97 19.85 8.64 10.49
N TRP A 98 19.96 9.13 11.71
CA TRP A 98 18.91 9.00 12.72
C TRP A 98 17.62 9.72 12.30
N ILE A 99 17.68 10.96 11.86
CA ILE A 99 16.51 11.73 11.39
C ILE A 99 15.81 11.00 10.24
N SER A 100 16.59 10.48 9.28
CA SER A 100 16.04 9.71 8.15
C SER A 100 15.38 8.41 8.60
N PHE A 101 15.99 7.69 9.54
CA PHE A 101 15.44 6.49 10.14
C PHE A 101 14.16 6.78 10.94
N GLN A 102 14.16 7.85 11.73
CA GLN A 102 12.99 8.28 12.50
C GLN A 102 11.82 8.62 11.58
N LYS A 103 12.06 9.38 10.50
CA LYS A 103 11.03 9.70 9.51
C LYS A 103 10.46 8.43 8.87
N TYR A 104 11.31 7.51 8.47
CA TYR A 104 10.91 6.22 7.92
C TYR A 104 10.03 5.45 8.92
N LEU A 105 10.46 5.34 10.18
CA LEU A 105 9.75 4.61 11.21
C LEU A 105 8.37 5.22 11.50
N LEU A 106 8.28 6.54 11.62
CA LEU A 106 7.01 7.24 11.82
C LEU A 106 6.02 6.97 10.68
N ASN A 107 6.48 6.97 9.43
CA ASN A 107 5.64 6.64 8.30
C ASN A 107 5.15 5.18 8.35
N GLN A 108 6.03 4.23 8.72
CA GLN A 108 5.64 2.82 8.88
C GLN A 108 4.59 2.64 9.97
N ILE A 109 4.71 3.34 11.11
CA ILE A 109 3.73 3.28 12.20
C ILE A 109 2.38 3.84 11.73
N LYS A 110 2.37 4.98 11.02
CA LYS A 110 1.14 5.57 10.47
C LYS A 110 0.49 4.65 9.45
N GLU A 111 1.26 4.05 8.53
CA GLU A 111 0.75 3.04 7.59
C GLU A 111 0.15 1.83 8.32
N SER A 112 0.80 1.33 9.37
CA SER A 112 0.27 0.22 10.18
C SER A 112 -1.07 0.59 10.81
N LYS A 113 -1.15 1.74 11.48
CA LYS A 113 -2.40 2.24 12.07
C LYS A 113 -3.54 2.36 11.04
N TYR A 114 -3.22 2.86 9.85
CA TYR A 114 -4.19 2.97 8.76
C TYR A 114 -4.67 1.60 8.29
N ASN A 115 -3.76 0.66 8.09
CA ASN A 115 -4.10 -0.70 7.69
C ASN A 115 -4.91 -1.42 8.77
N ASP A 116 -4.56 -1.25 10.06
CA ASP A 116 -5.31 -1.80 11.18
C ASP A 116 -6.73 -1.21 11.24
N LEU A 117 -6.88 0.09 10.99
CA LEU A 117 -8.18 0.75 10.88
C LEU A 117 -9.02 0.14 9.76
N LEU A 118 -8.46 -0.04 8.57
CA LEU A 118 -9.14 -0.65 7.43
C LEU A 118 -9.54 -2.10 7.72
N GLN A 119 -8.63 -2.91 8.25
CA GLN A 119 -8.91 -4.31 8.58
C GLN A 119 -10.01 -4.44 9.64
N ASN A 120 -9.96 -3.61 10.68
CA ASN A 120 -10.97 -3.62 11.74
C ASN A 120 -12.32 -3.02 11.30
N SER A 121 -12.34 -2.21 10.23
CA SER A 121 -13.59 -1.70 9.64
C SER A 121 -14.32 -2.75 8.79
N MET A 122 -13.61 -3.78 8.32
CA MET A 122 -14.19 -4.89 7.56
C MET A 122 -14.83 -5.90 8.50
N TYR A 123 -16.07 -5.63 8.88
CA TYR A 123 -16.85 -6.52 9.75
C TYR A 123 -17.73 -7.42 8.91
N VAL A 124 -17.51 -8.73 9.05
CA VAL A 124 -18.40 -9.75 8.45
C VAL A 124 -19.48 -10.10 9.46
N THR A 125 -20.74 -9.88 9.10
CA THR A 125 -21.87 -10.23 9.98
C THR A 125 -22.04 -11.75 10.07
N LYS A 126 -22.65 -12.21 11.16
CA LYS A 126 -22.99 -13.64 11.31
C LYS A 126 -23.91 -14.14 10.18
N LEU A 127 -24.80 -13.28 9.69
CA LEU A 127 -25.70 -13.60 8.57
C LEU A 127 -24.90 -13.83 7.29
N GLU A 128 -24.02 -12.92 6.91
CA GLU A 128 -23.16 -13.08 5.73
C GLU A 128 -22.27 -14.33 5.81
N ALA A 129 -21.77 -14.64 7.00
CA ALA A 129 -20.98 -15.87 7.19
C ALA A 129 -21.83 -17.13 6.97
N ILE A 130 -23.07 -17.14 7.44
CA ILE A 130 -24.04 -18.25 7.22
C ILE A 130 -24.40 -18.36 5.74
N GLU A 131 -24.72 -17.23 5.08
CA GLU A 131 -25.06 -17.19 3.65
C GLU A 131 -23.91 -17.71 2.79
N ARG A 132 -22.68 -17.23 3.01
CA ARG A 132 -21.48 -17.71 2.30
C ARG A 132 -21.20 -19.21 2.56
N HIS A 133 -21.47 -19.67 3.78
CA HIS A 133 -21.32 -21.11 4.09
C HIS A 133 -22.37 -21.93 3.33
N ALA A 134 -23.61 -21.45 3.28
CA ALA A 134 -24.67 -22.06 2.51
C ALA A 134 -24.34 -22.10 1.02
N GLU A 135 -23.98 -20.97 0.41
CA GLU A 135 -23.59 -20.87 -1.01
C GLU A 135 -22.50 -21.87 -1.40
N LYS A 136 -21.51 -22.10 -0.53
CA LYS A 136 -20.42 -23.05 -0.80
C LYS A 136 -20.82 -24.50 -0.69
N ASN A 137 -21.91 -24.81 0.02
CA ASN A 137 -22.32 -26.17 0.32
C ASN A 137 -23.62 -26.56 -0.39
N TYR A 138 -24.23 -25.66 -1.17
CA TYR A 138 -25.37 -25.98 -2.00
C TYR A 138 -24.95 -26.37 -3.41
N ASP A 139 -25.24 -27.62 -3.81
CA ASP A 139 -25.13 -28.03 -5.19
C ASP A 139 -26.50 -27.83 -5.86
N VAL A 140 -26.52 -27.12 -6.97
CA VAL A 140 -27.71 -26.85 -7.74
C VAL A 140 -27.65 -27.63 -9.06
N ASN A 141 -28.63 -28.51 -9.29
CA ASN A 141 -28.81 -29.17 -10.57
C ASN A 141 -29.82 -28.37 -11.41
N PHE A 142 -29.44 -27.94 -12.58
CA PHE A 142 -30.32 -27.23 -13.51
C PHE A 142 -30.16 -27.73 -14.93
N ASN A 143 -31.26 -27.70 -15.68
CA ASN A 143 -31.23 -27.94 -17.12
C ASN A 143 -31.16 -26.59 -17.83
N CYS A 144 -30.16 -26.40 -18.69
CA CYS A 144 -29.97 -25.18 -19.48
C CYS A 144 -30.27 -25.50 -20.94
N ILE A 145 -31.09 -24.67 -21.56
CA ILE A 145 -31.30 -24.66 -23.02
C ILE A 145 -30.59 -23.43 -23.56
N THR A 146 -29.53 -23.65 -24.30
CA THR A 146 -28.79 -22.55 -24.95
C THR A 146 -29.34 -22.36 -26.38
N VAL A 147 -29.90 -21.20 -26.64
CA VAL A 147 -30.30 -20.79 -27.99
C VAL A 147 -29.29 -19.76 -28.48
N PRO A 148 -28.35 -20.11 -29.34
CA PRO A 148 -27.38 -19.16 -29.86
C PRO A 148 -28.07 -18.15 -30.80
N PHE A 149 -27.56 -16.90 -30.78
CA PHE A 149 -28.09 -15.85 -31.67
C PHE A 149 -28.01 -16.20 -33.15
N SER A 150 -27.09 -17.08 -33.52
CA SER A 150 -26.99 -17.61 -34.91
C SER A 150 -28.23 -18.40 -35.41
N TYR A 151 -29.16 -18.74 -34.51
CA TYR A 151 -30.45 -19.32 -34.87
C TYR A 151 -31.40 -18.30 -35.55
N ILE A 152 -31.17 -17.00 -35.30
CA ILE A 152 -31.90 -15.90 -35.92
C ILE A 152 -31.06 -15.41 -37.09
N ASN A 153 -31.58 -15.51 -38.29
CA ASN A 153 -30.89 -15.01 -39.48
C ASN A 153 -30.87 -13.49 -39.46
N ASP A 154 -29.70 -12.87 -39.65
CA ASP A 154 -29.53 -11.42 -39.64
C ASP A 154 -30.50 -10.67 -40.57
N SER A 155 -30.92 -11.35 -41.67
CA SER A 155 -31.92 -10.80 -42.59
C SER A 155 -33.32 -10.63 -41.99
N LEU A 156 -33.59 -11.24 -40.85
CA LEU A 156 -34.87 -11.12 -40.13
C LEU A 156 -34.85 -10.01 -39.07
N VAL A 157 -33.69 -9.44 -38.81
CA VAL A 157 -33.51 -8.37 -37.83
C VAL A 157 -33.34 -7.06 -38.58
N SER A 158 -34.24 -6.13 -38.38
CA SER A 158 -34.11 -4.76 -38.88
C SER A 158 -33.94 -3.80 -37.70
N VAL A 159 -32.87 -3.05 -37.70
CA VAL A 159 -32.60 -2.02 -36.69
C VAL A 159 -32.81 -0.65 -37.34
N SER A 160 -33.63 0.16 -36.70
CA SER A 160 -33.88 1.53 -37.14
C SER A 160 -32.81 2.49 -36.64
N GLU A 161 -32.62 3.61 -37.36
CA GLU A 161 -31.72 4.70 -36.94
C GLU A 161 -32.04 5.25 -35.54
N ASN A 162 -33.32 5.25 -35.16
CA ASN A 162 -33.71 5.69 -33.80
C ASN A 162 -33.24 4.73 -32.72
N GLU A 163 -33.35 3.42 -32.92
CA GLU A 163 -32.87 2.40 -32.01
C GLU A 163 -31.35 2.47 -31.85
N ILE A 164 -30.62 2.72 -32.91
CA ILE A 164 -29.15 2.91 -32.87
C ILE A 164 -28.82 4.15 -32.06
N ASN A 165 -29.50 5.26 -32.30
CA ASN A 165 -29.26 6.50 -31.55
C ASN A 165 -29.62 6.39 -30.06
N ASP A 166 -30.68 5.71 -29.73
CA ASP A 166 -31.09 5.53 -28.32
C ASP A 166 -30.11 4.60 -27.59
N TYR A 167 -29.71 3.49 -28.21
CA TYR A 167 -28.68 2.62 -27.66
C TYR A 167 -27.34 3.36 -27.45
N TYR A 168 -26.93 4.18 -28.46
CA TYR A 168 -25.71 4.98 -28.30
C TYR A 168 -25.78 5.96 -27.14
N LYS A 169 -26.94 6.64 -26.94
CA LYS A 169 -27.11 7.56 -25.81
C LYS A 169 -27.09 6.86 -24.46
N GLU A 170 -27.68 5.67 -24.36
CA GLU A 170 -27.70 4.87 -23.13
C GLU A 170 -26.34 4.31 -22.75
N ASN A 171 -25.49 4.03 -23.76
CA ASN A 171 -24.18 3.40 -23.59
C ASN A 171 -23.01 4.32 -23.97
N ILE A 172 -23.18 5.65 -23.89
CA ILE A 172 -22.21 6.63 -24.36
C ILE A 172 -20.84 6.50 -23.66
N GLU A 173 -20.80 6.01 -22.42
CA GLU A 173 -19.57 5.79 -21.68
C GLU A 173 -18.68 4.70 -22.30
N ASP A 174 -19.29 3.67 -22.91
CA ASP A 174 -18.57 2.56 -23.53
C ASP A 174 -17.91 2.97 -24.86
N TYR A 175 -18.34 4.10 -25.44
CA TYR A 175 -17.83 4.63 -26.72
C TYR A 175 -16.87 5.81 -26.52
N LYS A 176 -16.53 6.18 -25.29
CA LYS A 176 -15.52 7.21 -25.03
C LYS A 176 -14.14 6.68 -25.34
N GLN A 177 -13.44 7.36 -26.24
CA GLN A 177 -12.01 7.15 -26.46
C GLN A 177 -11.22 8.13 -25.60
N GLU A 178 -10.23 7.63 -24.86
CA GLU A 178 -9.26 8.49 -24.22
C GLU A 178 -8.42 9.22 -25.27
N GLU A 179 -8.15 10.51 -25.04
CA GLU A 179 -7.25 11.27 -25.92
C GLU A 179 -5.87 10.60 -25.94
N SER A 180 -5.54 9.95 -27.06
CA SER A 180 -4.19 9.47 -27.31
C SER A 180 -3.38 10.62 -27.96
N LYS A 181 -2.29 11.01 -27.33
CA LYS A 181 -1.27 11.82 -27.98
C LYS A 181 -0.36 10.89 -28.78
N ASP A 182 -0.35 11.07 -30.09
CA ASP A 182 0.68 10.55 -30.99
C ASP A 182 2.06 11.14 -30.65
#